data_949eef69cb046b85d798bec886f56c1f
#
_entry.id   949eef69cb046b85d798bec886f56c1f
#
_cell.length_a   1.000
_cell.length_b   1.000
_cell.length_c   1.000
_cell.angle_alpha   90.00
_cell.angle_beta   90.00
_cell.angle_gamma   90.00
#
_symmetry.space_group_name_H-M   'P 1'
#
loop_
_entity.id
_entity.type
_entity.pdbx_description
1 polymer ?
#
loop_
_entity_poly.entity_id
_entity_poly.type
_entity_poly.pdbx_seq_one_letter_code
_entity_poly.pdbx_strand_id
1 'polypeptide(L)'
;AKKPDGLTDSKDDQGDFYEHIYYSEKVDNSWTKAKLMPNPLNTKKSTSALYLSADGQYLLSSMVNNDFNVGPMGRGIFESYKNGNLWTAPQILKNEVNTNYLETSASMDLNKNMLLFVSDRDGGYGGKDLWMIKKLENGSWSLPQNLGEPINTEYDEESPYFHSDGKTLYFSSTGHSSIGGLDIFKSELDLELNWSSPKNMGYPINTVN
;
A
#
# COMPACT_ATOMS: atom_id res chain seq x y z
N ALA A 1 -17.90 3.57 -22.60
CA ALA A 1 -17.22 2.55 -23.38
C ALA A 1 -17.44 1.20 -22.68
N LYS A 2 -17.92 0.16 -23.38
CA LYS A 2 -18.08 -1.18 -22.81
C LYS A 2 -16.71 -1.71 -22.37
N LYS A 3 -16.58 -2.08 -21.10
CA LYS A 3 -15.40 -2.82 -20.61
C LYS A 3 -15.36 -4.20 -21.26
N PRO A 4 -14.16 -4.72 -21.60
CA PRO A 4 -14.02 -5.94 -22.43
C PRO A 4 -14.49 -7.25 -21.78
N ASP A 5 -14.76 -7.29 -20.48
CA ASP A 5 -14.73 -8.51 -19.67
C ASP A 5 -16.09 -8.92 -19.07
N GLY A 6 -17.20 -8.32 -19.50
CA GLY A 6 -18.54 -8.75 -19.05
C GLY A 6 -18.86 -8.50 -17.58
N LEU A 7 -17.95 -7.86 -16.82
CA LEU A 7 -18.27 -7.33 -15.51
C LEU A 7 -19.21 -6.13 -15.72
N THR A 8 -20.42 -6.29 -15.31
CA THR A 8 -21.37 -5.19 -15.17
C THR A 8 -20.69 -4.15 -14.28
N ASP A 9 -20.75 -2.89 -14.69
CA ASP A 9 -20.38 -1.75 -13.88
C ASP A 9 -21.25 -1.77 -12.60
N SER A 10 -20.93 -2.66 -11.68
CA SER A 10 -21.60 -2.72 -10.39
C SER A 10 -21.11 -1.55 -9.58
N LYS A 11 -22.06 -0.77 -9.13
CA LYS A 11 -21.84 0.36 -8.25
C LYS A 11 -22.17 -0.08 -6.84
N ASP A 12 -21.51 0.54 -5.89
CA ASP A 12 -21.87 0.43 -4.48
C ASP A 12 -23.18 1.17 -4.18
N ASP A 13 -23.59 1.13 -2.93
CA ASP A 13 -24.82 1.78 -2.47
C ASP A 13 -24.76 3.33 -2.56
N GLN A 14 -23.57 3.90 -2.76
CA GLN A 14 -23.35 5.34 -2.94
C GLN A 14 -23.28 5.74 -4.41
N GLY A 15 -23.31 4.77 -5.31
CA GLY A 15 -23.27 4.97 -6.75
C GLY A 15 -21.87 5.01 -7.35
N ASP A 16 -20.84 4.71 -6.58
CA ASP A 16 -19.46 4.63 -7.03
C ASP A 16 -19.14 3.26 -7.61
N PHE A 17 -18.26 3.24 -8.62
CA PHE A 17 -17.82 2.00 -9.22
C PHE A 17 -16.86 1.25 -8.31
N TYR A 18 -17.04 -0.07 -8.18
CA TYR A 18 -16.08 -0.91 -7.48
C TYR A 18 -14.71 -0.89 -8.17
N GLU A 19 -13.67 -0.72 -7.38
CA GLU A 19 -12.29 -0.88 -7.81
C GLU A 19 -11.95 -2.36 -7.96
N HIS A 20 -11.14 -2.69 -8.97
CA HIS A 20 -10.71 -4.06 -9.22
C HIS A 20 -9.23 -4.10 -9.62
N ILE A 21 -8.55 -5.17 -9.27
CA ILE A 21 -7.17 -5.43 -9.63
C ILE A 21 -7.12 -6.00 -11.05
N TYR A 22 -6.29 -5.39 -11.89
CA TYR A 22 -5.95 -5.87 -13.23
C TYR A 22 -4.45 -6.18 -13.28
N TYR A 23 -4.05 -7.08 -14.16
CA TYR A 23 -2.65 -7.40 -14.41
C TYR A 23 -2.33 -7.35 -15.90
N SER A 24 -1.08 -6.99 -16.19
CA SER A 24 -0.45 -7.11 -17.50
C SER A 24 0.87 -7.85 -17.35
N GLU A 25 1.25 -8.60 -18.37
CA GLU A 25 2.50 -9.33 -18.43
C GLU A 25 3.40 -8.71 -19.50
N LYS A 26 4.69 -8.66 -19.23
CA LYS A 26 5.67 -8.20 -20.22
C LYS A 26 6.12 -9.38 -21.06
N VAL A 27 5.80 -9.37 -22.35
CA VAL A 27 6.18 -10.38 -23.34
C VAL A 27 6.94 -9.68 -24.47
N ASP A 28 8.13 -10.13 -24.77
CA ASP A 28 8.98 -9.60 -25.86
C ASP A 28 9.09 -8.06 -25.86
N ASN A 29 9.40 -7.49 -24.69
CA ASN A 29 9.49 -6.04 -24.44
C ASN A 29 8.19 -5.24 -24.57
N SER A 30 7.06 -5.87 -24.77
CA SER A 30 5.72 -5.25 -24.86
C SER A 30 4.83 -5.71 -23.71
N TRP A 31 3.99 -4.81 -23.21
CA TRP A 31 2.99 -5.16 -22.22
C TRP A 31 1.74 -5.74 -22.87
N THR A 32 1.24 -6.85 -22.33
CA THR A 32 -0.06 -7.39 -22.77
C THR A 32 -1.19 -6.45 -22.39
N LYS A 33 -2.35 -6.59 -23.05
CA LYS A 33 -3.56 -5.90 -22.60
C LYS A 33 -3.87 -6.31 -21.16
N ALA A 34 -4.23 -5.33 -20.32
CA ALA A 34 -4.63 -5.58 -18.95
C ALA A 34 -5.82 -6.57 -18.89
N LYS A 35 -5.71 -7.55 -18.03
CA LYS A 35 -6.72 -8.58 -17.75
C LYS A 35 -7.16 -8.45 -16.31
N LEU A 36 -8.43 -8.69 -16.04
CA LEU A 36 -8.96 -8.72 -14.69
C LEU A 36 -8.33 -9.87 -13.90
N MET A 37 -7.88 -9.60 -12.68
CA MET A 37 -7.49 -10.67 -11.77
C MET A 37 -8.72 -11.51 -11.43
N PRO A 38 -8.61 -12.86 -11.51
CA PRO A 38 -9.75 -13.73 -11.21
C PRO A 38 -10.06 -13.76 -9.70
N ASN A 39 -11.22 -14.35 -9.38
CA ASN A 39 -11.48 -14.78 -8.01
C ASN A 39 -10.33 -15.68 -7.51
N PRO A 40 -9.96 -15.55 -6.21
CA PRO A 40 -10.69 -14.84 -5.16
C PRO A 40 -10.21 -13.39 -4.91
N LEU A 41 -9.28 -12.84 -5.71
CA LEU A 41 -8.74 -11.50 -5.48
C LEU A 41 -9.77 -10.39 -5.75
N ASN A 42 -10.46 -10.47 -6.87
CA ASN A 42 -11.57 -9.57 -7.15
C ASN A 42 -12.90 -10.23 -6.77
N THR A 43 -13.72 -9.50 -6.06
CA THR A 43 -15.06 -9.90 -5.64
C THR A 43 -16.08 -8.84 -6.09
N LYS A 44 -17.28 -8.85 -5.53
CA LYS A 44 -18.26 -7.76 -5.71
C LYS A 44 -18.01 -6.55 -4.80
N LYS A 45 -16.82 -6.45 -4.20
CA LYS A 45 -16.40 -5.34 -3.32
C LYS A 45 -15.17 -4.68 -3.91
N SER A 46 -14.94 -3.41 -3.59
CA SER A 46 -13.73 -2.69 -4.00
C SER A 46 -12.48 -3.36 -3.46
N THR A 47 -11.53 -3.58 -4.35
CA THR A 47 -10.23 -4.16 -4.02
C THR A 47 -9.15 -3.44 -4.80
N SER A 48 -8.16 -2.89 -4.10
CA SER A 48 -7.00 -2.19 -4.69
C SER A 48 -5.73 -2.92 -4.33
N ALA A 49 -4.82 -3.08 -5.30
CA ALA A 49 -3.49 -3.63 -5.04
C ALA A 49 -2.64 -2.56 -4.36
N LEU A 50 -1.96 -2.94 -3.27
CA LEU A 50 -1.03 -2.08 -2.53
C LEU A 50 0.43 -2.44 -2.82
N TYR A 51 0.75 -3.72 -2.78
CA TYR A 51 2.10 -4.21 -2.99
C TYR A 51 2.08 -5.60 -3.62
N LEU A 52 2.93 -5.81 -4.62
CA LEU A 52 3.21 -7.13 -5.19
C LEU A 52 4.70 -7.45 -4.98
N SER A 53 5.00 -8.60 -4.39
CA SER A 53 6.39 -9.03 -4.22
C SER A 53 7.11 -9.21 -5.56
N ALA A 54 8.43 -9.02 -5.59
CA ALA A 54 9.24 -9.09 -6.80
C ALA A 54 9.15 -10.46 -7.51
N ASP A 55 8.93 -11.53 -6.75
CA ASP A 55 8.71 -12.88 -7.26
C ASP A 55 7.26 -13.11 -7.75
N GLY A 56 6.37 -12.12 -7.58
CA GLY A 56 4.97 -12.21 -7.95
C GLY A 56 4.15 -13.24 -7.16
N GLN A 57 4.63 -13.67 -6.00
CA GLN A 57 3.99 -14.73 -5.20
C GLN A 57 3.21 -14.22 -3.98
N TYR A 58 3.33 -12.96 -3.63
CA TYR A 58 2.69 -12.34 -2.47
C TYR A 58 2.11 -10.99 -2.83
N LEU A 59 0.86 -10.77 -2.46
CA LEU A 59 0.11 -9.54 -2.73
C LEU A 59 -0.47 -8.98 -1.45
N LEU A 60 -0.25 -7.68 -1.20
CA LEU A 60 -1.06 -6.90 -0.28
C LEU A 60 -2.13 -6.15 -1.06
N SER A 61 -3.33 -6.12 -0.52
CA SER A 61 -4.47 -5.42 -1.09
C SER A 61 -5.24 -4.67 -0.02
N SER A 62 -5.85 -3.55 -0.39
CA SER A 62 -6.88 -2.90 0.42
C SER A 62 -8.23 -3.37 -0.07
N MET A 63 -9.10 -3.77 0.86
CA MET A 63 -10.45 -4.24 0.56
C MET A 63 -11.45 -3.67 1.55
N VAL A 64 -12.67 -3.46 1.07
CA VAL A 64 -13.84 -3.28 1.94
C VAL A 64 -14.40 -4.65 2.27
N ASN A 65 -14.41 -5.03 3.52
CA ASN A 65 -15.01 -6.28 3.97
C ASN A 65 -15.68 -6.13 5.35
N ASN A 66 -17.00 -6.00 5.33
CA ASN A 66 -17.81 -5.80 6.54
C ASN A 66 -17.89 -7.03 7.46
N ASP A 67 -17.37 -8.19 7.02
CA ASP A 67 -17.29 -9.40 7.86
C ASP A 67 -16.16 -9.30 8.90
N PHE A 68 -15.22 -8.36 8.65
CA PHE A 68 -14.15 -8.02 9.59
C PHE A 68 -14.44 -6.65 10.19
N ASN A 69 -14.43 -6.56 11.49
CA ASN A 69 -14.60 -5.27 12.19
C ASN A 69 -13.26 -4.52 12.18
N VAL A 70 -12.88 -3.99 11.01
CA VAL A 70 -11.62 -3.29 10.78
C VAL A 70 -11.87 -1.98 10.07
N GLY A 71 -11.17 -0.95 10.49
CA GLY A 71 -11.19 0.37 9.88
C GLY A 71 -12.54 1.04 9.72
N PRO A 72 -12.55 2.30 9.35
CA PRO A 72 -13.76 3.00 8.94
C PRO A 72 -14.35 2.31 7.70
N MET A 73 -15.66 2.07 7.70
CA MET A 73 -16.40 1.43 6.61
C MET A 73 -15.93 -0.01 6.26
N GLY A 74 -15.28 -0.73 7.20
CA GLY A 74 -14.81 -2.10 6.98
C GLY A 74 -13.64 -2.21 5.99
N ARG A 75 -12.90 -1.13 5.75
CA ARG A 75 -11.71 -1.14 4.91
C ARG A 75 -10.48 -1.57 5.71
N GLY A 76 -9.68 -2.46 5.16
CA GLY A 76 -8.45 -2.93 5.80
C GLY A 76 -7.44 -3.44 4.79
N ILE A 77 -6.26 -3.80 5.29
CA ILE A 77 -5.15 -4.38 4.52
C ILE A 77 -5.22 -5.91 4.63
N PHE A 78 -5.19 -6.56 3.48
CA PHE A 78 -5.28 -8.01 3.33
C PHE A 78 -4.06 -8.55 2.60
N GLU A 79 -3.76 -9.82 2.87
CA GLU A 79 -2.67 -10.54 2.21
C GLU A 79 -3.20 -11.74 1.43
N SER A 80 -2.54 -12.04 0.33
CA SER A 80 -2.81 -13.21 -0.51
C SER A 80 -1.52 -13.81 -1.02
N TYR A 81 -1.50 -15.13 -1.15
CA TYR A 81 -0.36 -15.89 -1.64
C TYR A 81 -0.72 -16.58 -2.94
N LYS A 82 0.25 -16.69 -3.85
CA LYS A 82 0.09 -17.43 -5.08
C LYS A 82 0.53 -18.89 -4.87
N ASN A 83 -0.33 -19.83 -5.22
CA ASN A 83 -0.04 -21.26 -5.21
C ASN A 83 -0.21 -21.81 -6.64
N GLY A 84 0.88 -22.06 -7.33
CA GLY A 84 0.88 -22.32 -8.77
C GLY A 84 0.32 -21.13 -9.54
N ASN A 85 -0.78 -21.35 -10.27
CA ASN A 85 -1.46 -20.30 -11.02
C ASN A 85 -2.65 -19.66 -10.29
N LEU A 86 -2.91 -20.07 -9.06
CA LEU A 86 -4.07 -19.62 -8.28
C LEU A 86 -3.62 -18.76 -7.11
N TRP A 87 -4.41 -17.76 -6.77
CA TRP A 87 -4.25 -16.96 -5.57
C TRP A 87 -5.11 -17.53 -4.43
N THR A 88 -4.60 -17.47 -3.22
CA THR A 88 -5.42 -17.72 -2.03
C THR A 88 -6.47 -16.63 -1.86
N ALA A 89 -7.56 -16.94 -1.18
CA ALA A 89 -8.50 -15.91 -0.75
C ALA A 89 -7.77 -14.86 0.13
N PRO A 90 -8.05 -13.56 -0.07
CA PRO A 90 -7.48 -12.52 0.77
C PRO A 90 -7.79 -12.77 2.24
N GLN A 91 -6.76 -12.73 3.07
CA GLN A 91 -6.86 -12.86 4.51
C GLN A 91 -6.49 -11.55 5.16
N ILE A 92 -7.21 -11.17 6.20
CA ILE A 92 -6.89 -9.96 6.91
C ILE A 92 -5.46 -10.02 7.45
N LEU A 93 -4.68 -8.99 7.15
CA LEU A 93 -3.33 -8.88 7.69
C LEU A 93 -3.44 -8.68 9.22
N LYS A 94 -2.86 -9.62 9.96
CA LYS A 94 -2.83 -9.60 11.42
C LYS A 94 -1.76 -8.62 11.92
N ASN A 95 -1.43 -8.70 13.18
CA ASN A 95 -0.31 -8.01 13.82
C ASN A 95 -0.54 -6.52 14.06
N GLU A 96 -1.75 -6.17 14.44
CA GLU A 96 -2.13 -4.81 14.83
C GLU A 96 -1.93 -3.76 13.71
N VAL A 97 -1.78 -4.22 12.47
CA VAL A 97 -1.76 -3.34 11.31
C VAL A 97 -3.16 -2.77 11.10
N ASN A 98 -4.16 -3.65 11.06
CA ASN A 98 -5.55 -3.23 10.93
C ASN A 98 -6.15 -2.88 12.29
N THR A 99 -6.73 -1.70 12.39
CA THR A 99 -7.32 -1.15 13.61
C THR A 99 -8.71 -0.56 13.35
N ASN A 100 -9.24 0.20 14.29
CA ASN A 100 -10.45 1.01 14.07
C ASN A 100 -10.15 2.35 13.38
N TYR A 101 -8.89 2.62 13.09
CA TYR A 101 -8.42 3.77 12.34
C TYR A 101 -8.37 3.47 10.85
N LEU A 102 -7.98 4.44 10.05
CA LEU A 102 -7.88 4.30 8.60
C LEU A 102 -6.49 3.84 8.19
N GLU A 103 -6.39 2.62 7.67
CA GLU A 103 -5.19 2.10 7.01
C GLU A 103 -5.40 2.14 5.50
N THR A 104 -4.58 2.94 4.77
CA THR A 104 -4.82 3.21 3.34
C THR A 104 -3.89 2.48 2.41
N SER A 105 -2.61 2.41 2.73
CA SER A 105 -1.59 1.85 1.86
C SER A 105 -0.51 1.12 2.65
N ALA A 106 0.19 0.21 1.96
CA ALA A 106 1.26 -0.57 2.55
C ALA A 106 2.30 -0.97 1.51
N SER A 107 3.54 -1.13 1.95
CA SER A 107 4.66 -1.65 1.17
C SER A 107 5.54 -2.52 2.05
N MET A 108 6.19 -3.50 1.45
CA MET A 108 7.04 -4.45 2.16
C MET A 108 8.46 -4.45 1.58
N ASP A 109 9.46 -4.68 2.41
CA ASP A 109 10.82 -4.86 1.94
C ASP A 109 10.95 -6.17 1.13
N LEU A 110 12.03 -6.27 0.36
CA LEU A 110 12.29 -7.41 -0.53
C LEU A 110 12.29 -8.76 0.21
N ASN A 111 12.78 -8.77 1.45
CA ASN A 111 12.92 -9.96 2.28
C ASN A 111 11.64 -10.29 3.09
N LYS A 112 10.61 -9.47 3.00
CA LYS A 112 9.37 -9.58 3.78
C LYS A 112 9.61 -9.57 5.30
N ASN A 113 10.58 -8.77 5.74
CA ASN A 113 10.95 -8.60 7.15
C ASN A 113 10.54 -7.24 7.71
N MET A 114 10.17 -6.29 6.85
CA MET A 114 9.70 -4.98 7.22
C MET A 114 8.46 -4.64 6.41
N LEU A 115 7.40 -4.25 7.09
CA LEU A 115 6.19 -3.71 6.49
C LEU A 115 6.04 -2.24 6.87
N LEU A 116 5.93 -1.38 5.88
CA LEU A 116 5.52 0.01 6.02
C LEU A 116 4.05 0.12 5.69
N PHE A 117 3.31 0.90 6.45
CA PHE A 117 1.90 1.16 6.19
C PHE A 117 1.51 2.56 6.66
N VAL A 118 0.40 3.05 6.16
CA VAL A 118 -0.16 4.36 6.49
C VAL A 118 -1.31 4.21 7.45
N SER A 119 -1.34 5.01 8.49
CA SER A 119 -2.46 5.04 9.43
C SER A 119 -2.62 6.43 10.10
N ASP A 120 -3.87 6.80 10.36
CA ASP A 120 -4.25 7.98 11.16
C ASP A 120 -4.47 7.65 12.64
N ARG A 121 -3.87 6.54 13.13
CA ARG A 121 -3.99 6.09 14.53
C ARG A 121 -3.39 7.06 15.52
N ASP A 122 -3.88 7.02 16.75
CA ASP A 122 -3.33 7.79 17.86
C ASP A 122 -1.82 7.58 18.04
N GLY A 123 -1.13 8.62 18.41
CA GLY A 123 0.32 8.63 18.65
C GLY A 123 1.14 8.95 17.40
N GLY A 124 0.49 9.42 16.34
CA GLY A 124 1.15 9.96 15.15
C GLY A 124 1.65 11.40 15.34
N TYR A 125 2.24 11.93 14.29
CA TYR A 125 2.75 13.32 14.22
C TYR A 125 1.72 14.28 13.63
N GLY A 126 0.94 13.79 12.66
CA GLY A 126 0.03 14.64 11.90
C GLY A 126 -1.31 13.98 11.62
N GLY A 127 -1.73 14.09 10.39
CA GLY A 127 -2.94 13.44 9.89
C GLY A 127 -2.73 11.94 9.69
N LYS A 128 -2.27 11.57 8.51
CA LYS A 128 -1.84 10.20 8.20
C LYS A 128 -0.34 10.10 8.25
N ASP A 129 0.16 9.16 9.01
CA ASP A 129 1.58 8.91 9.17
C ASP A 129 2.02 7.58 8.56
N LEU A 130 3.32 7.48 8.27
CA LEU A 130 3.97 6.21 7.94
C LEU A 130 4.35 5.49 9.25
N TRP A 131 3.91 4.25 9.34
CA TRP A 131 4.19 3.32 10.42
C TRP A 131 4.94 2.10 9.90
N MET A 132 5.61 1.41 10.80
CA MET A 132 6.43 0.25 10.48
C MET A 132 6.24 -0.87 11.50
N ILE A 133 6.21 -2.12 11.01
CA ILE A 133 6.45 -3.32 11.81
C ILE A 133 7.63 -4.08 11.23
N LYS A 134 8.40 -4.75 12.12
CA LYS A 134 9.55 -5.57 11.75
C LYS A 134 9.34 -7.02 12.20
N LYS A 135 9.81 -7.96 11.41
CA LYS A 135 9.83 -9.36 11.79
C LYS A 135 10.91 -9.60 12.83
N LEU A 136 10.54 -10.23 13.93
CA LEU A 136 11.43 -10.57 15.03
C LEU A 136 12.11 -11.93 14.79
N GLU A 137 13.18 -12.23 15.52
CA GLU A 137 13.92 -13.49 15.40
C GLU A 137 13.05 -14.74 15.62
N ASN A 138 12.04 -14.64 16.47
CA ASN A 138 11.07 -15.73 16.70
C ASN A 138 10.02 -15.86 15.59
N GLY A 139 10.11 -15.06 14.52
CA GLY A 139 9.20 -15.07 13.39
C GLY A 139 7.89 -14.27 13.59
N SER A 140 7.64 -13.74 14.79
CA SER A 140 6.53 -12.82 15.02
C SER A 140 6.84 -11.41 14.48
N TRP A 141 5.83 -10.55 14.43
CA TRP A 141 5.99 -9.14 14.08
C TRP A 141 6.11 -8.29 15.35
N SER A 142 6.84 -7.19 15.28
CA SER A 142 6.90 -6.18 16.33
C SER A 142 5.56 -5.45 16.44
N LEU A 143 5.37 -4.70 17.53
CA LEU A 143 4.33 -3.68 17.58
C LEU A 143 4.62 -2.59 16.54
N PRO A 144 3.56 -1.90 16.03
CA PRO A 144 3.71 -0.77 15.14
C PRO A 144 4.54 0.35 15.78
N GLN A 145 5.46 0.89 15.00
CA GLN A 145 6.28 2.04 15.36
C GLN A 145 6.05 3.15 14.33
N ASN A 146 5.72 4.34 14.81
CA ASN A 146 5.69 5.54 13.96
C ASN A 146 7.10 5.82 13.44
N LEU A 147 7.27 6.15 12.16
CA LEU A 147 8.60 6.46 11.62
C LEU A 147 9.17 7.77 12.17
N GLY A 148 8.32 8.65 12.68
CA GLY A 148 8.75 9.92 13.26
C GLY A 148 9.48 10.83 12.28
N GLU A 149 10.10 11.87 12.84
CA GLU A 149 11.00 12.72 12.05
C GLU A 149 12.24 11.93 11.60
N PRO A 150 12.76 12.20 10.42
CA PRO A 150 12.35 13.26 9.49
C PRO A 150 11.30 12.84 8.46
N ILE A 151 10.68 11.66 8.58
CA ILE A 151 9.74 11.12 7.58
C ILE A 151 8.35 11.72 7.76
N ASN A 152 7.78 11.61 8.98
CA ASN A 152 6.44 12.08 9.28
C ASN A 152 6.46 13.56 9.68
N THR A 153 5.41 14.27 9.30
CA THR A 153 5.19 15.69 9.57
C THR A 153 3.84 15.92 10.23
N GLU A 154 3.49 17.17 10.51
CA GLU A 154 2.14 17.54 10.98
C GLU A 154 1.04 17.38 9.89
N TYR A 155 1.40 17.00 8.67
CA TYR A 155 0.52 16.82 7.53
C TYR A 155 0.29 15.33 7.23
N ASP A 156 -0.12 15.03 6.01
CA ASP A 156 -0.36 13.66 5.54
C ASP A 156 0.86 13.10 4.82
N GLU A 157 1.30 11.91 5.23
CA GLU A 157 2.22 11.05 4.52
C GLU A 157 1.51 9.79 4.03
N GLU A 158 1.65 9.48 2.72
CA GLU A 158 0.93 8.39 2.08
C GLU A 158 1.80 7.57 1.11
N SER A 159 1.25 6.44 0.66
CA SER A 159 1.78 5.65 -0.48
C SER A 159 3.25 5.27 -0.34
N PRO A 160 3.69 4.66 0.77
CA PRO A 160 5.07 4.23 0.92
C PRO A 160 5.44 3.18 -0.13
N TYR A 161 6.62 3.31 -0.71
CA TYR A 161 7.23 2.31 -1.55
C TYR A 161 8.67 2.05 -1.11
N PHE A 162 8.93 0.88 -0.55
CA PHE A 162 10.27 0.46 -0.17
C PHE A 162 10.97 -0.14 -1.38
N HIS A 163 12.03 0.51 -1.84
CA HIS A 163 12.75 0.10 -3.03
C HIS A 163 13.54 -1.19 -2.80
N SER A 164 13.76 -1.95 -3.87
CA SER A 164 14.46 -3.25 -3.82
C SER A 164 15.94 -3.18 -3.43
N ASP A 165 16.53 -1.98 -3.32
CA ASP A 165 17.89 -1.79 -2.79
C ASP A 165 17.98 -1.98 -1.27
N GLY A 166 16.84 -2.13 -0.59
CA GLY A 166 16.75 -2.38 0.84
C GLY A 166 17.02 -1.15 1.73
N LYS A 167 17.11 0.05 1.16
CA LYS A 167 17.42 1.28 1.91
C LYS A 167 16.64 2.52 1.46
N THR A 168 16.13 2.54 0.24
CA THR A 168 15.43 3.70 -0.30
C THR A 168 13.92 3.59 -0.07
N LEU A 169 13.35 4.63 0.53
CA LEU A 169 11.92 4.83 0.68
C LEU A 169 11.46 5.96 -0.24
N TYR A 170 10.43 5.71 -1.03
CA TYR A 170 9.63 6.72 -1.69
C TYR A 170 8.28 6.80 -1.01
N PHE A 171 7.76 8.00 -0.87
CA PHE A 171 6.43 8.23 -0.30
C PHE A 171 5.86 9.55 -0.80
N SER A 172 4.57 9.76 -0.67
CA SER A 172 3.94 11.04 -0.97
C SER A 172 3.62 11.79 0.31
N SER A 173 3.73 13.12 0.28
CA SER A 173 3.42 13.98 1.42
C SER A 173 2.88 15.33 0.95
N THR A 174 1.99 15.90 1.77
CA THR A 174 1.56 17.30 1.67
C THR A 174 2.40 18.23 2.53
N GLY A 175 3.28 17.65 3.36
CA GLY A 175 4.25 18.35 4.20
C GLY A 175 5.59 18.59 3.50
N HIS A 176 6.65 18.70 4.29
CA HIS A 176 8.00 18.99 3.83
C HIS A 176 8.05 20.25 2.94
N SER A 177 8.72 20.17 1.80
CA SER A 177 8.79 21.23 0.79
C SER A 177 7.96 20.88 -0.42
N SER A 178 6.68 20.53 -0.23
CA SER A 178 5.75 20.26 -1.32
C SER A 178 5.55 21.48 -2.19
N ILE A 179 5.44 21.26 -3.51
CA ILE A 179 5.21 22.29 -4.52
C ILE A 179 3.80 22.28 -5.07
N GLY A 180 3.06 21.20 -4.77
CA GLY A 180 1.66 21.00 -5.16
C GLY A 180 0.83 20.45 -4.00
N GLY A 181 -0.01 19.47 -4.31
CA GLY A 181 -0.74 18.68 -3.30
C GLY A 181 0.17 17.62 -2.68
N LEU A 182 -0.11 16.35 -2.95
CA LEU A 182 0.75 15.23 -2.58
C LEU A 182 1.94 15.14 -3.54
N ASP A 183 3.12 15.50 -3.06
CA ASP A 183 4.36 15.36 -3.80
C ASP A 183 5.09 14.08 -3.41
N ILE A 184 5.86 13.51 -4.35
CA ILE A 184 6.69 12.33 -4.10
C ILE A 184 8.03 12.78 -3.53
N PHE A 185 8.40 12.17 -2.41
CA PHE A 185 9.68 12.35 -1.73
C PHE A 185 10.48 11.06 -1.71
N LYS A 186 11.79 11.21 -1.58
CA LYS A 186 12.75 10.12 -1.41
C LYS A 186 13.53 10.34 -0.12
N SER A 187 13.66 9.28 0.70
CA SER A 187 14.57 9.21 1.85
C SER A 187 15.39 7.92 1.78
N GLU A 188 16.56 7.91 2.41
CA GLU A 188 17.44 6.74 2.47
C GLU A 188 17.73 6.38 3.92
N LEU A 189 17.71 5.07 4.20
CA LEU A 189 18.06 4.48 5.48
C LEU A 189 19.60 4.30 5.53
N ASP A 190 20.24 4.80 6.57
CA ASP A 190 21.66 4.61 6.78
C ASP A 190 21.97 3.26 7.48
N LEU A 191 23.24 2.99 7.72
CA LEU A 191 23.69 1.76 8.40
C LEU A 191 23.28 1.68 9.87
N GLU A 192 22.95 2.82 10.48
CA GLU A 192 22.48 2.93 11.86
C GLU A 192 20.96 2.91 11.95
N LEU A 193 20.30 2.66 10.81
CA LEU A 193 18.83 2.60 10.66
C LEU A 193 18.13 3.96 10.90
N ASN A 194 18.80 5.08 10.61
CA ASN A 194 18.20 6.41 10.59
C ASN A 194 17.81 6.80 9.18
N TRP A 195 16.67 7.45 9.05
CA TRP A 195 16.20 8.01 7.79
C TRP A 195 16.87 9.36 7.51
N SER A 196 17.33 9.55 6.28
CA SER A 196 17.79 10.86 5.81
C SER A 196 16.62 11.84 5.67
N SER A 197 16.91 13.14 5.72
CA SER A 197 15.89 14.16 5.40
C SER A 197 15.29 13.89 4.02
N PRO A 198 13.95 13.86 3.88
CA PRO A 198 13.29 13.61 2.61
C PRO A 198 13.64 14.67 1.56
N LYS A 199 13.84 14.21 0.32
CA LYS A 199 14.11 15.06 -0.84
C LYS A 199 12.94 15.01 -1.79
N ASN A 200 12.35 16.18 -2.10
CA ASN A 200 11.33 16.30 -3.14
C ASN A 200 11.91 15.84 -4.49
N MET A 201 11.18 14.98 -5.21
CA MET A 201 11.63 14.43 -6.50
C MET A 201 11.58 15.48 -7.62
N GLY A 202 10.90 16.60 -7.41
CA GLY A 202 10.86 17.72 -8.33
C GLY A 202 10.22 17.41 -9.68
N TYR A 203 10.25 18.39 -10.55
CA TYR A 203 9.76 18.26 -11.93
C TYR A 203 10.62 17.25 -12.72
N PRO A 204 10.04 16.38 -13.58
CA PRO A 204 8.63 16.34 -13.98
C PRO A 204 7.75 15.38 -13.12
N ILE A 205 8.28 14.82 -12.04
CA ILE A 205 7.53 13.87 -11.19
C ILE A 205 6.49 14.62 -10.37
N ASN A 206 6.91 15.67 -9.70
CA ASN A 206 6.04 16.57 -8.95
C ASN A 206 5.75 17.84 -9.74
N THR A 207 4.54 18.34 -9.63
CA THR A 207 4.06 19.54 -10.31
C THR A 207 3.27 20.42 -9.35
N VAL A 208 2.97 21.65 -9.76
CA VAL A 208 2.21 22.63 -8.94
C VAL A 208 0.70 22.38 -8.88
N ASN A 209 0.22 21.27 -9.39
CA ASN A 209 -1.22 20.91 -9.42
C ASN A 209 -1.52 19.81 -8.42
#